data_362714b5d541ce74c6b08464af061f09
#
_entry.id   362714b5d541ce74c6b08464af061f09
#
_cell.length_a   1.000
_cell.length_b   1.000
_cell.length_c   1.000
_cell.angle_alpha   90.00
_cell.angle_beta   90.00
_cell.angle_gamma   90.00
#
_symmetry.space_group_name_H-M   'P 1'
#
loop_
_entity.id
_entity.type
_entity.pdbx_description
1 polymer ?
#
loop_
_entity_poly.entity_id
_entity_poly.type
_entity_poly.pdbx_seq_one_letter_code
_entity_poly.pdbx_strand_id
1 'polypeptide(L)'
;MHEVDARGLRCPMPLVKTKLRMEELAEGDALLVMATDPEAAIDLAAWAADAGHDLRERQGEGWTEFLLRKGSPQRRGSATPPSRR
;
A
#
# COMPACT_ATOMS: atom_id res chain seq x y z
N MET A 1 -6.38 -9.15 -11.04
CA MET A 1 -5.82 -8.40 -9.91
C MET A 1 -4.36 -8.08 -10.17
N HIS A 2 -3.94 -6.89 -9.82
CA HIS A 2 -2.55 -6.48 -10.01
C HIS A 2 -1.70 -6.98 -8.85
N GLU A 3 -0.45 -7.30 -9.13
CA GLU A 3 0.44 -7.87 -8.12
C GLU A 3 1.83 -7.24 -8.19
N VAL A 4 2.45 -7.11 -7.02
CA VAL A 4 3.86 -6.73 -6.90
C VAL A 4 4.55 -7.80 -6.07
N ASP A 5 5.56 -8.43 -6.66
CA ASP A 5 6.35 -9.42 -5.96
C ASP A 5 7.61 -8.75 -5.43
N ALA A 6 7.57 -8.40 -4.16
CA ALA A 6 8.69 -7.73 -3.50
C ALA A 6 9.41 -8.67 -2.54
N ARG A 7 9.20 -9.97 -2.70
CA ARG A 7 9.91 -10.93 -1.85
C ARG A 7 11.40 -10.86 -2.11
N GLY A 8 12.17 -10.92 -1.04
CA GLY A 8 13.63 -10.82 -1.13
C GLY A 8 14.16 -9.41 -1.20
N LEU A 9 13.29 -8.42 -1.33
CA LEU A 9 13.71 -7.02 -1.35
C LEU A 9 13.70 -6.44 0.04
N ARG A 10 14.60 -5.50 0.27
CA ARG A 10 14.71 -4.83 1.57
C ARG A 10 14.10 -3.44 1.50
N CYS A 11 13.65 -2.96 2.66
CA CYS A 11 13.18 -1.60 2.79
C CYS A 11 14.27 -0.64 2.28
N PRO A 12 13.92 0.36 1.47
CA PRO A 12 12.55 0.81 1.16
C PRO A 12 12.00 0.26 -0.16
N MET A 13 12.63 -0.74 -0.76
CA MET A 13 12.23 -1.18 -2.10
C MET A 13 10.81 -1.72 -2.22
N PRO A 14 10.30 -2.50 -1.22
CA PRO A 14 8.91 -2.93 -1.34
C PRO A 14 7.95 -1.75 -1.43
N LEU A 15 8.21 -0.70 -0.64
CA LEU A 15 7.38 0.50 -0.67
C LEU A 15 7.51 1.23 -1.99
N VAL A 16 8.74 1.37 -2.49
CA VAL A 16 8.98 2.09 -3.74
C VAL A 16 8.25 1.40 -4.89
N LYS A 17 8.39 0.07 -4.98
CA LYS A 17 7.73 -0.67 -6.05
C LYS A 17 6.20 -0.57 -5.93
N THR A 18 5.69 -0.64 -4.72
CA THR A 18 4.26 -0.54 -4.49
C THR A 18 3.74 0.82 -4.92
N LYS A 19 4.45 1.89 -4.56
CA LYS A 19 4.03 3.24 -4.95
C LYS A 19 3.98 3.40 -6.46
N LEU A 20 5.01 2.92 -7.16
CA LEU A 20 5.07 3.05 -8.61
C LEU A 20 3.93 2.29 -9.27
N ARG A 21 3.66 1.09 -8.77
CA ARG A 21 2.59 0.29 -9.34
C ARG A 21 1.23 0.93 -9.07
N MET A 22 1.05 1.47 -7.87
CA MET A 22 -0.22 2.09 -7.50
C MET A 22 -0.55 3.28 -8.39
N GLU A 23 0.46 4.00 -8.87
CA GLU A 23 0.23 5.13 -9.76
C GLU A 23 -0.38 4.71 -11.08
N GLU A 24 -0.21 3.46 -11.48
CA GLU A 24 -0.75 2.95 -12.73
C GLU A 24 -2.18 2.48 -12.59
N LEU A 25 -2.68 2.40 -11.37
CA LEU A 25 -4.01 1.85 -11.11
C LEU A 25 -5.04 2.94 -11.00
N ALA A 26 -6.29 2.55 -11.30
CA ALA A 26 -7.42 3.45 -11.14
C ALA A 26 -7.96 3.34 -9.72
N GLU A 27 -8.68 4.38 -9.33
CA GLU A 27 -9.36 4.42 -8.06
C GLU A 27 -10.25 3.17 -7.90
N GLY A 28 -10.13 2.51 -6.77
CA GLY A 28 -10.89 1.29 -6.50
C GLY A 28 -10.20 0.01 -6.92
N ASP A 29 -9.12 0.10 -7.70
CA ASP A 29 -8.39 -1.09 -8.10
C ASP A 29 -7.66 -1.70 -6.91
N ALA A 30 -7.48 -3.01 -6.96
CA ALA A 30 -6.79 -3.74 -5.90
C ALA A 30 -5.39 -4.13 -6.35
N LEU A 31 -4.46 -4.12 -5.40
CA LEU A 31 -3.07 -4.49 -5.63
C LEU A 31 -2.63 -5.44 -4.54
N LEU A 32 -2.09 -6.59 -4.93
CA LEU A 32 -1.54 -7.53 -3.98
C LEU A 32 -0.03 -7.39 -3.96
N VAL A 33 0.53 -7.14 -2.78
CA VAL A 33 1.96 -7.01 -2.60
C VAL A 33 2.45 -8.14 -1.71
N MET A 34 3.53 -8.80 -2.13
CA MET A 34 4.15 -9.86 -1.33
C MET A 34 5.53 -9.37 -0.89
N ALA A 35 5.83 -9.49 0.39
CA ALA A 35 7.11 -9.03 0.90
C ALA A 35 7.61 -9.95 2.02
N THR A 36 8.93 -10.05 2.13
CA THR A 36 9.56 -10.86 3.18
C THR A 36 10.26 -10.00 4.23
N ASP A 37 10.48 -8.72 3.94
CA ASP A 37 11.13 -7.82 4.89
C ASP A 37 10.13 -7.43 5.98
N PRO A 38 10.46 -7.65 7.27
CA PRO A 38 9.53 -7.31 8.34
C PRO A 38 9.21 -5.84 8.44
N GLU A 39 10.08 -4.96 7.96
CA GLU A 39 9.81 -3.53 7.99
C GLU A 39 8.83 -3.08 6.91
N ALA A 40 8.62 -3.93 5.90
CA ALA A 40 7.69 -3.58 4.83
C ALA A 40 6.28 -3.35 5.38
N ALA A 41 5.88 -4.11 6.39
CA ALA A 41 4.55 -3.95 6.97
C ALA A 41 4.36 -2.55 7.56
N ILE A 42 5.38 -2.08 8.26
CA ILE A 42 5.33 -0.76 8.89
C ILE A 42 5.28 0.34 7.84
N ASP A 43 6.17 0.25 6.85
CA ASP A 43 6.27 1.26 5.81
C ASP A 43 5.01 1.32 4.95
N LEU A 44 4.52 0.16 4.55
CA LEU A 44 3.33 0.12 3.69
C LEU A 44 2.10 0.61 4.43
N ALA A 45 1.95 0.24 5.71
CA ALA A 45 0.80 0.68 6.49
C ALA A 45 0.81 2.19 6.67
N ALA A 46 1.97 2.75 6.98
CA ALA A 46 2.09 4.20 7.17
C ALA A 46 1.78 4.95 5.89
N TRP A 47 2.34 4.49 4.77
CA TRP A 47 2.10 5.14 3.50
C TRP A 47 0.64 5.02 3.08
N ALA A 48 0.04 3.83 3.23
CA ALA A 48 -1.34 3.63 2.82
C ALA A 48 -2.28 4.52 3.61
N ALA A 49 -2.06 4.64 4.91
CA ALA A 49 -2.88 5.50 5.75
C ALA A 49 -2.73 6.96 5.32
N ASP A 50 -1.51 7.38 5.05
CA ASP A 50 -1.25 8.77 4.67
C ASP A 50 -1.84 9.10 3.30
N ALA A 51 -1.79 8.15 2.37
CA ALA A 51 -2.28 8.37 1.02
C ALA A 51 -3.78 8.08 0.87
N GLY A 52 -4.42 7.54 1.91
CA GLY A 52 -5.85 7.26 1.85
C GLY A 52 -6.20 5.96 1.17
N HIS A 53 -5.28 5.02 1.11
CA HIS A 53 -5.55 3.69 0.56
C HIS A 53 -5.95 2.73 1.65
N ASP A 54 -6.78 1.74 1.32
CA ASP A 54 -7.09 0.66 2.23
C ASP A 54 -5.99 -0.38 2.16
N LEU A 55 -5.61 -0.92 3.30
CA LEU A 55 -4.59 -1.95 3.36
C LEU A 55 -5.02 -3.06 4.31
N ARG A 56 -4.91 -4.30 3.86
CA ARG A 56 -5.13 -5.47 4.69
C ARG A 56 -3.91 -6.36 4.62
N GLU A 57 -3.52 -6.91 5.75
CA GLU A 57 -2.32 -7.72 5.85
C GLU A 57 -2.70 -9.16 6.15
N ARG A 58 -2.01 -10.11 5.51
CA ARG A 58 -2.22 -11.51 5.74
C ARG A 58 -0.89 -12.26 5.63
N GLN A 59 -0.70 -13.23 6.51
CA GLN A 59 0.51 -14.04 6.46
C GLN A 59 0.39 -15.11 5.40
N GLY A 60 1.40 -15.19 4.52
CA GLY A 60 1.54 -16.27 3.59
C GLY A 60 2.55 -17.28 4.10
N GLU A 61 2.97 -18.20 3.24
CA GLU A 61 3.97 -19.18 3.60
C GLU A 61 5.36 -18.61 3.32
N GLY A 62 5.97 -18.03 4.36
CA GLY A 62 7.30 -17.46 4.25
C GLY A 62 7.32 -16.00 3.78
N TRP A 63 6.16 -15.39 3.66
CA TRP A 63 6.08 -13.97 3.31
C TRP A 63 4.80 -13.39 3.84
N THR A 64 4.71 -12.05 3.82
CA THR A 64 3.49 -11.35 4.19
C THR A 64 2.83 -10.80 2.93
N GLU A 65 1.53 -10.91 2.86
CA GLU A 65 0.74 -10.36 1.76
C GLU A 65 0.01 -9.11 2.23
N PHE A 66 0.00 -8.11 1.37
CA PHE A 66 -0.70 -6.85 1.63
C PHE A 66 -1.68 -6.62 0.51
N LEU A 67 -2.96 -6.58 0.84
CA LEU A 67 -3.98 -6.28 -0.14
C LEU A 67 -4.32 -4.80 -0.01
N LEU A 68 -4.01 -4.06 -1.06
CA LEU A 68 -4.24 -2.62 -1.11
C LEU A 68 -5.34 -2.31 -2.09
N ARG A 69 -6.19 -1.37 -1.74
CA ARG A 69 -7.20 -0.84 -2.65
C ARG A 69 -6.96 0.64 -2.78
N LYS A 70 -6.84 1.10 -4.02
CA LYS A 70 -6.50 2.49 -4.27
C LYS A 70 -7.64 3.39 -3.82
N GLY A 71 -7.32 4.35 -2.96
CA GLY A 71 -8.27 5.29 -2.45
C GLY A 71 -8.47 6.47 -3.36
N SER A 72 -9.47 7.27 -3.04
CA SER A 72 -9.80 8.47 -3.79
C SER A 72 -8.98 9.65 -3.31
N PRO A 73 -8.26 10.36 -4.19
CA PRO A 73 -7.57 11.57 -3.78
C PRO A 73 -8.50 12.61 -3.19
N GLN A 74 -9.72 12.67 -3.69
CA GLN A 74 -10.69 13.64 -3.18
C GLN A 74 -11.11 13.32 -1.76
N ARG A 75 -11.33 12.03 -1.49
CA ARG A 75 -11.70 11.61 -0.15
C ARG A 75 -10.60 11.94 0.83
N ARG A 76 -9.37 11.71 0.44
CA ARG A 76 -8.23 12.02 1.26
C ARG A 76 -8.16 13.52 1.55
N GLY A 77 -8.38 14.32 0.52
CA GLY A 77 -8.37 15.76 0.66
C GLY A 77 -9.46 16.27 1.57
N SER A 78 -10.66 15.71 1.47
CA SER A 78 -11.76 16.16 2.33
C SER A 78 -11.56 15.74 3.78
N ALA A 79 -10.85 14.70 4.02
CA ALA A 79 -10.59 14.29 5.39
C ALA A 79 -9.72 15.29 6.13
N THR A 80 -9.09 16.16 5.41
CA THR A 80 -8.26 17.16 6.03
C THR A 80 -9.10 18.27 6.56
N PRO A 81 -9.65 18.57 6.98
CA PRO A 81 -10.17 19.36 7.51
C PRO A 81 -10.11 19.81 8.18
N PRO A 82 -9.76 19.44 8.13
CA PRO A 82 -9.85 19.88 8.65
C PRO A 82 -9.54 20.36 9.02
N SER A 83 -9.27 20.27 8.78
CA SER A 83 -9.24 20.63 9.06
C SER A 83 -9.21 21.30 9.24
N ARG A 84 -9.15 21.47 9.21
CA ARG A 84 -9.38 21.90 9.38
C ARG A 84 -9.47 22.55 9.80
N ARG A 85 -9.32 22.70 9.80
CA ARG A 85 -9.68 22.98 10.11
C ARG A 85 -9.86 23.18 10.67
#